data_0daeb6bcfe970914757bb90db50a2e9c
#
_entry.id   0daeb6bcfe970914757bb90db50a2e9c
#
_cell.length_a   1.000
_cell.length_b   1.000
_cell.length_c   1.000
_cell.angle_alpha   90.00
_cell.angle_beta   90.00
_cell.angle_gamma   90.00
#
_symmetry.space_group_name_H-M   'P 1'
#
loop_
_entity.id
_entity.type
_entity.pdbx_description
1 polymer ?
#
loop_
_entity_poly.entity_id
_entity_poly.type
_entity_poly.pdbx_seq_one_letter_code
_entity_poly.pdbx_strand_id
1 'polypeptide(L)'
;MVTKSFITAILAIFSLVPCYGQKPQHGKASYYSKRATGARSASGQRIHHDSLTCAHRFYPFGTHLKVTNLSNGKSTIVKVIDRGPFGRGRIIDLSWKAAKEIGMIAQGVASVKVERVEKPIPYKPEDTKLPKVDFEVAE
;
A
#
# COMPACT_ATOMS: atom_id res chain seq x y z
N MET A 1 31.01 10.27 -54.59
CA MET A 1 29.68 10.03 -54.07
C MET A 1 29.78 9.79 -52.59
N VAL A 2 29.24 10.70 -51.82
CA VAL A 2 29.26 10.60 -50.35
C VAL A 2 28.00 9.86 -49.96
N THR A 3 28.12 8.63 -49.54
CA THR A 3 27.04 7.92 -48.88
C THR A 3 26.87 8.49 -47.48
N LYS A 4 25.84 9.30 -47.29
CA LYS A 4 25.45 9.73 -45.95
C LYS A 4 24.82 8.54 -45.26
N SER A 5 25.56 7.90 -44.40
CA SER A 5 25.04 6.93 -43.47
C SER A 5 24.20 7.69 -42.44
N PHE A 6 22.89 7.62 -42.61
CA PHE A 6 22.00 8.07 -41.54
C PHE A 6 22.03 7.01 -40.44
N ILE A 7 22.85 7.23 -39.45
CA ILE A 7 22.73 6.52 -38.19
C ILE A 7 21.47 7.06 -37.53
N THR A 8 20.38 6.34 -37.71
CA THR A 8 19.19 6.58 -36.90
C THR A 8 19.54 6.15 -35.52
N ALA A 9 20.01 7.09 -34.70
CA ALA A 9 20.07 6.87 -33.27
C ALA A 9 18.64 6.68 -32.81
N ILE A 10 18.25 5.43 -32.62
CA ILE A 10 17.08 5.11 -31.83
C ILE A 10 17.43 5.54 -30.40
N LEU A 11 17.10 6.79 -30.09
CA LEU A 11 16.97 7.20 -28.70
C LEU A 11 15.86 6.32 -28.14
N ALA A 12 16.23 5.22 -27.51
CA ALA A 12 15.36 4.60 -26.55
C ALA A 12 15.16 5.65 -25.47
N ILE A 13 14.09 6.43 -25.62
CA ILE A 13 13.59 7.23 -24.55
C ILE A 13 13.10 6.22 -23.52
N PHE A 14 14.02 5.78 -22.65
CA PHE A 14 13.64 5.31 -21.36
C PHE A 14 12.92 6.51 -20.75
N SER A 15 11.62 6.58 -20.97
CA SER A 15 10.79 7.40 -20.10
C SER A 15 10.98 6.77 -18.73
N LEU A 16 11.94 7.29 -17.99
CA LEU A 16 11.89 7.29 -16.55
C LEU A 16 10.52 7.91 -16.24
N VAL A 17 9.52 7.04 -16.17
CA VAL A 17 8.30 7.41 -15.46
C VAL A 17 8.80 7.69 -14.06
N PRO A 18 8.92 8.97 -13.67
CA PRO A 18 9.26 9.25 -12.31
C PRO A 18 8.19 8.51 -11.51
N CYS A 19 8.63 7.66 -10.60
CA CYS A 19 7.74 7.08 -9.61
C CYS A 19 7.34 8.23 -8.68
N TYR A 20 6.58 9.17 -9.24
CA TYR A 20 5.83 10.11 -8.43
C TYR A 20 4.87 9.23 -7.68
N GLY A 21 5.09 9.11 -6.39
CA GLY A 21 4.13 8.51 -5.49
C GLY A 21 2.75 8.99 -5.94
N GLN A 22 1.85 8.05 -6.20
CA GLN A 22 0.51 8.41 -6.62
C GLN A 22 -0.02 9.46 -5.65
N LYS A 23 -0.66 10.48 -6.20
CA LYS A 23 -1.22 11.56 -5.39
C LYS A 23 -2.11 10.96 -4.30
N PRO A 24 -2.08 11.49 -3.08
CA PRO A 24 -3.00 11.07 -2.04
C PRO A 24 -4.44 11.13 -2.52
N GLN A 25 -5.21 10.10 -2.18
CA GLN A 25 -6.65 10.07 -2.44
C GLN A 25 -7.40 10.60 -1.22
N HIS A 26 -8.41 11.41 -1.47
CA HIS A 26 -9.34 11.88 -0.45
C HIS A 26 -10.72 11.34 -0.74
N GLY A 27 -11.38 10.84 0.27
CA GLY A 27 -12.72 10.29 0.16
C GLY A 27 -13.18 9.70 1.48
N LYS A 28 -14.23 8.91 1.42
CA LYS A 28 -14.81 8.30 2.62
C LYS A 28 -14.34 6.87 2.78
N ALA A 29 -14.04 6.49 4.00
CA ALA A 29 -13.81 5.12 4.42
C ALA A 29 -15.02 4.58 5.15
N SER A 30 -15.31 3.31 4.94
CA SER A 30 -16.14 2.46 5.79
C SER A 30 -15.31 1.28 6.27
N TYR A 31 -15.91 0.35 7.01
CA TYR A 31 -15.18 -0.81 7.50
C TYR A 31 -16.08 -2.06 7.53
N TYR A 32 -15.44 -3.21 7.48
CA TYR A 32 -16.10 -4.49 7.63
C TYR A 32 -16.57 -4.71 9.07
N SER A 33 -17.74 -5.31 9.22
CA SER A 33 -18.17 -5.78 10.53
C SER A 33 -17.30 -6.95 11.00
N LYS A 34 -17.24 -7.20 12.29
CA LYS A 34 -16.55 -8.37 12.85
C LYS A 34 -17.11 -9.69 12.30
N ARG A 35 -18.37 -9.72 11.87
CA ARG A 35 -19.03 -10.88 11.29
C ARG A 35 -18.45 -11.28 9.94
N ALA A 36 -17.74 -10.38 9.25
CA ALA A 36 -17.05 -10.68 8.00
C ALA A 36 -15.81 -11.58 8.20
N THR A 37 -15.35 -11.78 9.43
CA THR A 37 -14.21 -12.65 9.73
C THR A 37 -14.43 -14.06 9.20
N GLY A 38 -13.46 -14.55 8.45
CA GLY A 38 -13.48 -15.85 7.80
C GLY A 38 -14.01 -15.83 6.36
N ALA A 39 -14.60 -14.73 5.89
CA ALA A 39 -15.00 -14.58 4.50
C ALA A 39 -13.77 -14.50 3.59
N ARG A 40 -13.91 -15.09 2.40
CA ARG A 40 -12.84 -15.02 1.39
C ARG A 40 -12.89 -13.68 0.69
N SER A 41 -11.74 -12.98 0.68
CA SER A 41 -11.57 -11.75 -0.09
C SER A 41 -11.27 -12.04 -1.56
N ALA A 42 -11.27 -11.00 -2.40
CA ALA A 42 -10.96 -11.12 -3.83
C ALA A 42 -9.53 -11.62 -4.09
N SER A 43 -8.59 -11.38 -3.19
CA SER A 43 -7.21 -11.91 -3.27
C SER A 43 -7.10 -13.38 -2.88
N GLY A 44 -8.15 -13.97 -2.32
CA GLY A 44 -8.14 -15.30 -1.71
C GLY A 44 -7.74 -15.32 -0.24
N GLN A 45 -7.16 -14.24 0.27
CA GLN A 45 -6.86 -14.12 1.70
C GLN A 45 -8.15 -13.94 2.49
N ARG A 46 -8.29 -14.64 3.61
CA ARG A 46 -9.47 -14.51 4.45
C ARG A 46 -9.46 -13.20 5.22
N ILE A 47 -10.62 -12.58 5.30
CA ILE A 47 -10.84 -11.38 6.10
C ILE A 47 -10.79 -11.76 7.57
N HIS A 48 -10.09 -10.97 8.36
CA HIS A 48 -10.05 -11.10 9.81
C HIS A 48 -10.20 -9.72 10.46
N HIS A 49 -11.11 -9.60 11.43
CA HIS A 49 -11.40 -8.32 12.08
C HIS A 49 -10.21 -7.72 12.82
N ASP A 50 -9.27 -8.56 13.27
CA ASP A 50 -8.07 -8.15 14.04
C ASP A 50 -6.80 -8.01 13.20
N SER A 51 -6.91 -8.08 11.88
CA SER A 51 -5.82 -7.82 10.94
C SER A 51 -5.90 -6.41 10.37
N LEU A 52 -4.75 -5.83 10.02
CA LEU A 52 -4.68 -4.52 9.37
C LEU A 52 -4.75 -4.68 7.85
N THR A 53 -5.96 -4.79 7.34
CA THR A 53 -6.26 -5.02 5.93
C THR A 53 -7.36 -4.11 5.42
N CYS A 54 -7.50 -4.02 4.12
CA CYS A 54 -8.53 -3.22 3.49
C CYS A 54 -8.98 -3.77 2.13
N ALA A 55 -10.11 -3.27 1.65
CA ALA A 55 -10.50 -3.32 0.25
C ALA A 55 -10.20 -1.98 -0.42
N HIS A 56 -9.67 -2.03 -1.63
CA HIS A 56 -9.45 -0.88 -2.50
C HIS A 56 -9.73 -1.26 -3.95
N ARG A 57 -10.22 -0.30 -4.76
CA ARG A 57 -10.64 -0.58 -6.13
C ARG A 57 -9.49 -0.88 -7.07
N PHE A 58 -8.35 -0.19 -6.93
CA PHE A 58 -7.33 -0.12 -7.97
C PHE A 58 -5.95 -0.59 -7.53
N TYR A 59 -5.55 -0.35 -6.29
CA TYR A 59 -4.22 -0.75 -5.86
C TYR A 59 -4.04 -2.26 -5.91
N PRO A 60 -2.91 -2.76 -6.40
CA PRO A 60 -2.63 -4.19 -6.42
C PRO A 60 -2.73 -4.83 -5.04
N PHE A 61 -3.14 -6.09 -4.99
CA PHE A 61 -3.10 -6.85 -3.74
C PHE A 61 -1.69 -6.87 -3.14
N GLY A 62 -1.61 -6.71 -1.84
CA GLY A 62 -0.35 -6.61 -1.12
C GLY A 62 0.20 -5.19 -0.99
N THR A 63 -0.38 -4.21 -1.67
CA THR A 63 -0.02 -2.80 -1.51
C THR A 63 -0.33 -2.33 -0.08
N HIS A 64 0.58 -1.59 0.53
CA HIS A 64 0.36 -0.97 1.83
C HIS A 64 -0.08 0.48 1.65
N LEU A 65 -1.12 0.84 2.36
CA LEU A 65 -1.73 2.17 2.32
C LEU A 65 -1.73 2.77 3.73
N LYS A 66 -1.30 4.01 3.83
CA LYS A 66 -1.51 4.81 5.04
C LYS A 66 -2.85 5.50 4.93
N VAL A 67 -3.71 5.25 5.89
CA VAL A 67 -5.05 5.83 5.98
C VAL A 67 -5.07 6.78 7.15
N THR A 68 -5.37 8.04 6.89
CA THR A 68 -5.47 9.09 7.91
C THR A 68 -6.90 9.56 8.04
N ASN A 69 -7.44 9.49 9.24
CA ASN A 69 -8.74 10.08 9.56
C ASN A 69 -8.59 11.60 9.68
N LEU A 70 -9.22 12.33 8.76
CA LEU A 70 -9.06 13.79 8.67
C LEU A 70 -9.71 14.54 9.84
N SER A 71 -10.65 13.93 10.55
CA SER A 71 -11.32 14.58 11.68
C SER A 71 -10.49 14.57 12.98
N ASN A 72 -9.56 13.63 13.14
CA ASN A 72 -8.75 13.52 14.37
C ASN A 72 -7.25 13.36 14.12
N GLY A 73 -6.80 13.24 12.85
CA GLY A 73 -5.39 13.08 12.49
C GLY A 73 -4.79 11.70 12.77
N LYS A 74 -5.57 10.75 13.30
CA LYS A 74 -5.08 9.38 13.54
C LYS A 74 -4.90 8.64 12.23
N SER A 75 -3.87 7.81 12.15
CA SER A 75 -3.55 7.03 10.96
C SER A 75 -3.19 5.59 11.29
N THR A 76 -3.32 4.74 10.31
CA THR A 76 -2.88 3.34 10.36
C THR A 76 -2.40 2.90 8.99
N ILE A 77 -1.62 1.83 8.92
CA ILE A 77 -1.17 1.23 7.67
C ILE A 77 -1.89 -0.10 7.47
N VAL A 78 -2.49 -0.26 6.30
CA VAL A 78 -3.27 -1.44 5.95
C VAL A 78 -2.78 -2.05 4.64
N LYS A 79 -2.99 -3.36 4.50
CA LYS A 79 -2.65 -4.10 3.27
C LYS A 79 -3.91 -4.32 2.44
N VAL A 80 -3.83 -4.05 1.15
CA VAL A 80 -4.93 -4.32 0.20
C VAL A 80 -5.04 -5.81 -0.04
N ILE A 81 -6.19 -6.39 0.29
CA ILE A 81 -6.50 -7.81 0.08
C ILE A 81 -7.81 -8.06 -0.66
N ASP A 82 -8.62 -7.02 -0.84
CA ASP A 82 -9.96 -7.15 -1.39
C ASP A 82 -10.27 -6.01 -2.37
N ARG A 83 -11.37 -6.14 -3.11
CA ARG A 83 -11.87 -5.16 -4.05
C ARG A 83 -13.15 -4.50 -3.54
N GLY A 84 -13.28 -3.22 -3.83
CA GLY A 84 -14.33 -2.34 -3.35
C GLY A 84 -13.75 -1.19 -2.55
N PRO A 85 -14.59 -0.36 -1.96
CA PRO A 85 -16.04 -0.30 -2.04
C PRO A 85 -16.52 0.22 -3.39
N PHE A 86 -17.75 -0.15 -3.79
CA PHE A 86 -18.35 0.28 -5.07
C PHE A 86 -19.40 1.38 -4.91
N GLY A 87 -19.67 1.80 -3.67
CA GLY A 87 -20.55 2.93 -3.39
C GLY A 87 -19.92 4.27 -3.72
N ARG A 88 -20.76 5.27 -4.03
CA ARG A 88 -20.30 6.62 -4.35
C ARG A 88 -19.60 7.27 -3.15
N GLY A 89 -18.47 7.94 -3.41
CA GLY A 89 -17.72 8.71 -2.43
C GLY A 89 -16.89 7.87 -1.46
N ARG A 90 -17.10 6.55 -1.41
CA ARG A 90 -16.27 5.64 -0.62
C ARG A 90 -15.10 5.15 -1.45
N ILE A 91 -13.91 5.21 -0.90
CA ILE A 91 -12.67 4.86 -1.59
C ILE A 91 -11.96 3.66 -0.97
N ILE A 92 -12.26 3.33 0.27
CA ILE A 92 -11.61 2.26 1.01
C ILE A 92 -12.56 1.67 2.05
N ASP A 93 -12.50 0.34 2.22
CA ASP A 93 -13.13 -0.38 3.33
C ASP A 93 -12.03 -0.96 4.21
N LEU A 94 -12.02 -0.58 5.47
CA LEU A 94 -11.01 -0.98 6.44
C LEU A 94 -11.44 -2.25 7.19
N SER A 95 -10.46 -3.01 7.68
CA SER A 95 -10.73 -4.00 8.71
C SER A 95 -11.24 -3.30 9.98
N TRP A 96 -11.92 -4.03 10.84
CA TRP A 96 -12.44 -3.48 12.09
C TRP A 96 -11.34 -2.90 12.97
N LYS A 97 -10.21 -3.62 13.07
CA LYS A 97 -9.04 -3.14 13.83
C LYS A 97 -8.47 -1.84 13.27
N ALA A 98 -8.32 -1.73 11.96
CA ALA A 98 -7.84 -0.50 11.32
C ALA A 98 -8.78 0.68 11.60
N ALA A 99 -10.09 0.47 11.46
CA ALA A 99 -11.09 1.48 11.77
C ALA A 99 -11.04 1.93 13.25
N LYS A 100 -10.81 0.99 14.16
CA LYS A 100 -10.63 1.27 15.58
C LYS A 100 -9.38 2.12 15.83
N GLU A 101 -8.26 1.79 15.20
CA GLU A 101 -7.00 2.53 15.34
C GLU A 101 -7.11 3.99 14.90
N ILE A 102 -7.89 4.28 13.87
CA ILE A 102 -8.14 5.66 13.42
C ILE A 102 -9.35 6.32 14.06
N GLY A 103 -9.98 5.66 15.02
CA GLY A 103 -11.05 6.24 15.85
C GLY A 103 -12.35 6.50 15.10
N MET A 104 -12.73 5.66 14.10
CA MET A 104 -13.94 5.87 13.30
C MET A 104 -15.09 4.89 13.61
N ILE A 105 -14.93 4.00 14.57
CA ILE A 105 -15.94 2.96 14.83
C ILE A 105 -17.33 3.56 15.13
N ALA A 106 -17.39 4.58 15.97
CA ALA A 106 -18.65 5.21 16.33
C ALA A 106 -19.34 5.94 15.16
N GLN A 107 -18.56 6.49 14.25
CA GLN A 107 -19.06 7.24 13.07
C GLN A 107 -19.52 6.30 11.96
N GLY A 108 -18.95 5.12 11.85
CA GLY A 108 -19.21 4.16 10.78
C GLY A 108 -18.56 4.54 9.44
N VAL A 109 -18.57 5.81 9.09
CA VAL A 109 -17.97 6.38 7.88
C VAL A 109 -17.15 7.61 8.27
N ALA A 110 -15.95 7.74 7.75
CA ALA A 110 -15.06 8.86 8.02
C ALA A 110 -14.43 9.41 6.74
N SER A 111 -14.18 10.71 6.72
CA SER A 111 -13.36 11.33 5.68
C SER A 111 -11.90 11.02 5.93
N VAL A 112 -11.24 10.45 4.94
CA VAL A 112 -9.86 9.97 5.05
C VAL A 112 -8.99 10.45 3.91
N LYS A 113 -7.69 10.46 4.17
CA LYS A 113 -6.64 10.56 3.16
C LYS A 113 -5.96 9.20 3.06
N VAL A 114 -5.81 8.69 1.84
CA VAL A 114 -5.15 7.41 1.55
C VAL A 114 -3.89 7.65 0.75
N GLU A 115 -2.78 7.17 1.23
CA GLU A 115 -1.46 7.29 0.61
C GLU A 115 -0.82 5.91 0.47
N ARG A 116 -0.24 5.63 -0.70
CA ARG A 116 0.60 4.45 -0.85
C ARG A 116 1.90 4.64 -0.06
N VAL A 117 2.27 3.64 0.71
CA VAL A 117 3.53 3.63 1.45
C VAL A 117 4.33 2.39 1.07
N GLU A 118 5.64 2.55 1.04
CA GLU A 118 6.51 1.39 0.99
C GLU A 118 6.39 0.65 2.32
N LYS A 119 6.36 -0.69 2.22
CA LYS A 119 6.37 -1.51 3.43
C LYS A 119 7.59 -1.13 4.25
N PRO A 120 7.43 -0.61 5.47
CA PRO A 120 8.58 -0.45 6.33
C PRO A 120 9.20 -1.83 6.48
N ILE A 121 10.41 -2.00 6.00
CA ILE A 121 11.19 -3.21 6.32
C ILE A 121 11.39 -3.13 7.82
N PRO A 122 10.78 -4.00 8.61
CA PRO A 122 11.05 -3.98 10.05
C PRO A 122 12.54 -4.23 10.21
N TYR A 123 13.25 -3.21 10.68
CA TYR A 123 14.64 -3.37 11.06
C TYR A 123 14.68 -4.39 12.20
N LYS A 124 15.09 -5.61 11.86
CA LYS A 124 15.45 -6.62 12.84
C LYS A 124 16.93 -6.47 13.09
N PRO A 125 17.32 -6.03 14.28
CA PRO A 125 18.75 -5.88 14.61
C PRO A 125 19.56 -7.17 14.45
N GLU A 126 18.89 -8.32 14.52
CA GLU A 126 19.48 -9.64 14.32
C GLU A 126 19.79 -9.98 12.85
N ASP A 127 19.18 -9.30 11.90
CA ASP A 127 19.45 -9.51 10.46
C ASP A 127 20.72 -8.78 10.00
N THR A 128 21.34 -7.99 10.87
CA THR A 128 22.59 -7.29 10.64
C THR A 128 23.82 -8.14 11.00
N LYS A 129 23.74 -9.44 10.96
CA LYS A 129 24.97 -10.23 10.88
C LYS A 129 25.54 -10.03 9.48
N LEU A 130 26.35 -8.97 9.37
CA LEU A 130 27.25 -8.85 8.24
C LEU A 130 27.99 -10.18 8.09
N PRO A 131 28.06 -10.74 6.88
CA PRO A 131 28.88 -11.91 6.67
C PRO A 131 30.27 -11.55 7.17
N LYS A 132 30.82 -12.39 8.05
CA LYS A 132 32.21 -12.25 8.47
C LYS A 132 33.03 -12.36 7.19
N VAL A 133 33.53 -11.24 6.72
CA VAL A 133 34.52 -11.24 5.66
C VAL A 133 35.82 -11.65 6.35
N ASP A 134 36.17 -12.91 6.24
CA ASP A 134 37.48 -13.37 6.65
C ASP A 134 38.49 -12.77 5.66
N PHE A 135 39.15 -11.72 6.09
CA PHE A 135 40.32 -11.22 5.40
C PHE A 135 41.45 -12.20 5.71
N GLU A 136 41.65 -13.18 4.85
CA GLU A 136 42.93 -13.86 4.82
C GLU A 136 43.97 -12.84 4.36
N VAL A 137 44.75 -12.38 5.31
CA VAL A 137 45.97 -11.61 4.99
C VAL A 137 46.93 -12.64 4.42
N ALA A 138 47.07 -12.68 3.08
CA ALA A 138 48.18 -13.41 2.46
C ALA A 138 49.49 -12.71 2.84
N GLU A 139 50.35 -13.44 3.60
CA GLU A 139 51.73 -13.06 3.82
C GLU A 139 52.55 -13.20 2.53
#